data_ba9dc63d2d6bd7f75bf4727cda3c6636
#
_entry.id   ba9dc63d2d6bd7f75bf4727cda3c6636
#
_cell.length_a   1.000
_cell.length_b   1.000
_cell.length_c   1.000
_cell.angle_alpha   90.00
_cell.angle_beta   90.00
_cell.angle_gamma   90.00
#
_symmetry.space_group_name_H-M   'P 1'
#
loop_
_entity.id
_entity.type
_entity.pdbx_description
1 polymer ?
#
loop_
_entity_poly.entity_id
_entity_poly.type
_entity_poly.pdbx_seq_one_letter_code
_entity_poly.pdbx_strand_id
1 'polypeptide(L)'
;MNIDKFKELIDSCFVAKKITETMEELPKGFKPRHIHVIDSIYQLSKEKSDVRISDVSSKLNVTTPSITKLINELEEKAVVEKYTISDDKRVILVKLTELGMKYHQYYVTDYHTLWADKLEGISDEDADKVVYIINRIMDTMPKMR
;
A
#
# COMPACT_ATOMS: atom_id res chain seq x y z
N MET A 1 2.08 21.46 -20.86
CA MET A 1 1.38 20.22 -21.27
C MET A 1 0.01 20.61 -21.77
N ASN A 2 -0.40 20.07 -22.92
CA ASN A 2 -1.73 20.37 -23.44
C ASN A 2 -2.82 19.53 -22.77
N ILE A 3 -4.08 19.93 -22.96
CA ILE A 3 -5.22 19.29 -22.28
C ILE A 3 -5.41 17.82 -22.69
N ASP A 4 -5.18 17.48 -23.95
CA ASP A 4 -5.38 16.11 -24.41
C ASP A 4 -4.36 15.16 -23.76
N LYS A 5 -3.12 15.61 -23.63
CA LYS A 5 -2.07 14.85 -22.96
C LYS A 5 -2.35 14.69 -21.46
N PHE A 6 -2.88 15.72 -20.82
CA PHE A 6 -3.30 15.63 -19.43
C PHE A 6 -4.42 14.60 -19.25
N LYS A 7 -5.40 14.59 -20.15
CA LYS A 7 -6.47 13.59 -20.11
C LYS A 7 -5.93 12.17 -20.24
N GLU A 8 -4.97 11.94 -21.14
CA GLU A 8 -4.32 10.63 -21.27
C GLU A 8 -3.64 10.20 -19.96
N LEU A 9 -2.98 11.14 -19.27
CA LEU A 9 -2.36 10.85 -17.98
C LEU A 9 -3.39 10.46 -16.93
N ILE A 10 -4.50 11.20 -16.86
CA ILE A 10 -5.57 10.87 -15.91
C ILE A 10 -6.19 9.51 -16.22
N ASP A 11 -6.42 9.22 -17.51
CA ASP A 11 -6.93 7.91 -17.91
C ASP A 11 -5.96 6.78 -17.52
N SER A 12 -4.65 7.03 -17.65
CA SER A 12 -3.63 6.09 -17.20
C SER A 12 -3.67 5.83 -15.71
N CYS A 13 -4.10 6.82 -14.91
CA CYS A 13 -4.27 6.63 -13.47
C CYS A 13 -5.38 5.61 -13.14
N PHE A 14 -6.45 5.56 -13.94
CA PHE A 14 -7.48 4.52 -13.77
C PHE A 14 -6.92 3.13 -14.06
N VAL A 15 -6.09 3.00 -15.10
CA VAL A 15 -5.40 1.74 -15.40
C VAL A 15 -4.45 1.37 -14.26
N ALA A 16 -3.69 2.33 -13.75
CA ALA A 16 -2.79 2.12 -12.63
C ALA A 16 -3.53 1.62 -11.38
N LYS A 17 -4.69 2.21 -11.08
CA LYS A 17 -5.53 1.75 -9.98
C LYS A 17 -5.93 0.28 -10.15
N LYS A 18 -6.36 -0.08 -11.36
CA LYS A 18 -6.74 -1.47 -11.67
C LYS A 18 -5.57 -2.43 -11.48
N ILE A 19 -4.36 -2.02 -11.87
CA ILE A 19 -3.14 -2.82 -11.67
C ILE A 19 -2.95 -3.12 -10.18
N THR A 20 -3.12 -2.13 -9.31
CA THR A 20 -2.95 -2.32 -7.84
C THR A 20 -4.01 -3.25 -7.24
N GLU A 21 -5.15 -3.39 -7.90
CA GLU A 21 -6.25 -4.26 -7.47
C GLU A 21 -6.21 -5.65 -8.13
N THR A 22 -5.26 -5.87 -9.03
CA THR A 22 -5.10 -7.14 -9.76
C THR A 22 -3.96 -7.93 -9.12
N MET A 23 -4.30 -9.08 -8.57
CA MET A 23 -3.32 -10.02 -8.01
C MET A 23 -3.75 -11.44 -8.37
N GLU A 24 -2.76 -12.34 -8.44
CA GLU A 24 -3.04 -13.76 -8.53
C GLU A 24 -3.83 -14.25 -7.30
N GLU A 25 -4.23 -15.50 -7.31
CA GLU A 25 -5.04 -16.09 -6.24
C GLU A 25 -4.52 -15.74 -4.84
N LEU A 26 -5.34 -15.04 -4.09
CA LEU A 26 -5.11 -14.77 -2.68
C LEU A 26 -5.81 -15.83 -1.83
N PRO A 27 -5.35 -16.04 -0.59
CA PRO A 27 -6.07 -16.92 0.34
C PRO A 27 -7.52 -16.45 0.50
N LYS A 28 -8.40 -17.41 0.81
CA LYS A 28 -9.83 -17.12 1.03
C LYS A 28 -10.00 -16.00 2.06
N GLY A 29 -10.80 -14.99 1.69
CA GLY A 29 -11.10 -13.86 2.55
C GLY A 29 -10.10 -12.71 2.47
N PHE A 30 -9.06 -12.84 1.64
CA PHE A 30 -8.10 -11.77 1.38
C PHE A 30 -8.41 -11.04 0.08
N LYS A 31 -8.23 -9.73 0.11
CA LYS A 31 -8.34 -8.85 -1.06
C LYS A 31 -6.99 -8.17 -1.30
N PRO A 32 -6.74 -7.66 -2.52
CA PRO A 32 -5.50 -6.91 -2.79
C PRO A 32 -5.22 -5.80 -1.77
N ARG A 33 -6.25 -5.11 -1.28
CA ARG A 33 -6.10 -4.06 -0.26
C ARG A 33 -5.49 -4.57 1.04
N HIS A 34 -5.79 -5.80 1.44
CA HIS A 34 -5.17 -6.43 2.61
C HIS A 34 -3.65 -6.55 2.42
N ILE A 35 -3.23 -6.95 1.21
CA ILE A 35 -1.81 -7.11 0.90
C ILE A 35 -1.10 -5.75 0.91
N HIS A 36 -1.75 -4.70 0.39
CA HIS A 36 -1.18 -3.35 0.43
C HIS A 36 -1.01 -2.84 1.88
N VAL A 37 -1.95 -3.16 2.76
CA VAL A 37 -1.82 -2.83 4.19
C VAL A 37 -0.66 -3.59 4.83
N ILE A 38 -0.54 -4.88 4.56
CA ILE A 38 0.58 -5.70 5.05
C ILE A 38 1.92 -5.11 4.60
N ASP A 39 2.03 -4.76 3.32
CA ASP A 39 3.26 -4.16 2.79
C ASP A 39 3.56 -2.80 3.42
N SER A 40 2.55 -1.96 3.60
CA SER A 40 2.72 -0.66 4.25
C SER A 40 3.24 -0.80 5.69
N ILE A 41 2.69 -1.73 6.45
CA ILE A 41 3.16 -1.99 7.82
C ILE A 41 4.61 -2.47 7.79
N TYR A 42 4.94 -3.36 6.87
CA TYR A 42 6.31 -3.86 6.71
C TYR A 42 7.30 -2.73 6.41
N GLN A 43 6.98 -1.90 5.42
CA GLN A 43 7.86 -0.78 5.03
C GLN A 43 8.00 0.25 6.16
N LEU A 44 6.91 0.63 6.81
CA LEU A 44 6.93 1.57 7.92
C LEU A 44 7.71 1.03 9.11
N SER A 45 7.64 -0.28 9.37
CA SER A 45 8.36 -0.90 10.48
C SER A 45 9.89 -0.86 10.30
N LYS A 46 10.38 -0.68 9.07
CA LYS A 46 11.81 -0.47 8.81
C LYS A 46 12.27 0.95 9.12
N GLU A 47 11.36 1.91 9.08
CA GLU A 47 11.67 3.33 9.26
C GLU A 47 11.46 3.79 10.71
N LYS A 48 10.54 3.17 11.43
CA LYS A 48 10.18 3.54 12.80
C LYS A 48 9.85 2.31 13.63
N SER A 49 10.13 2.40 14.92
CA SER A 49 9.93 1.30 15.87
C SER A 49 8.44 1.01 16.14
N ASP A 50 7.62 2.05 16.10
CA ASP A 50 6.19 1.95 16.40
C ASP A 50 5.38 2.51 15.24
N VAL A 51 4.56 1.66 14.63
CA VAL A 51 3.72 2.02 13.49
C VAL A 51 2.29 2.24 13.97
N ARG A 52 1.76 3.43 13.72
CA ARG A 52 0.37 3.80 14.04
C ARG A 52 -0.55 3.46 12.89
N ILE A 53 -1.82 3.24 13.19
CA ILE A 53 -2.85 3.08 12.15
C ILE A 53 -2.87 4.31 11.23
N SER A 54 -2.72 5.52 11.81
CA SER A 54 -2.68 6.76 11.02
C SER A 54 -1.48 6.83 10.07
N ASP A 55 -0.35 6.21 10.42
CA ASP A 55 0.81 6.13 9.52
C ASP A 55 0.48 5.32 8.27
N VAL A 56 -0.25 4.21 8.45
CA VAL A 56 -0.67 3.37 7.33
C VAL A 56 -1.66 4.10 6.43
N SER A 57 -2.65 4.79 7.02
CA SER A 57 -3.63 5.55 6.25
C SER A 57 -2.97 6.67 5.44
N SER A 58 -2.00 7.36 6.01
CA SER A 58 -1.24 8.41 5.30
C SER A 58 -0.43 7.83 4.14
N LYS A 59 0.25 6.70 4.38
CA LYS A 59 1.09 6.07 3.36
C LYS A 59 0.27 5.61 2.16
N LEU A 60 -0.92 5.07 2.38
CA LEU A 60 -1.78 4.54 1.32
C LEU A 60 -2.75 5.58 0.74
N ASN A 61 -2.78 6.81 1.28
CA ASN A 61 -3.73 7.85 0.89
C ASN A 61 -5.19 7.38 1.00
N VAL A 62 -5.49 6.67 2.08
CA VAL A 62 -6.82 6.13 2.37
C VAL A 62 -7.26 6.64 3.74
N THR A 63 -8.57 6.80 3.96
CA THR A 63 -9.08 7.30 5.23
C THR A 63 -8.74 6.36 6.38
N THR A 64 -8.54 6.94 7.58
CA THR A 64 -8.26 6.14 8.78
C THR A 64 -9.36 5.12 9.10
N PRO A 65 -10.68 5.44 8.99
CA PRO A 65 -11.71 4.42 9.19
C PRO A 65 -11.62 3.23 8.23
N SER A 66 -11.27 3.48 6.96
CA SER A 66 -11.09 2.41 5.97
C SER A 66 -9.92 1.50 6.34
N ILE A 67 -8.81 2.09 6.78
CA ILE A 67 -7.63 1.32 7.23
C ILE A 67 -7.94 0.55 8.52
N THR A 68 -8.63 1.16 9.46
CA THR A 68 -9.04 0.50 10.71
C THR A 68 -9.85 -0.76 10.42
N LYS A 69 -10.78 -0.69 9.48
CA LYS A 69 -11.57 -1.84 9.04
C LYS A 69 -10.66 -2.95 8.48
N LEU A 70 -9.75 -2.61 7.59
CA LEU A 70 -8.83 -3.59 7.00
C LEU A 70 -7.90 -4.21 8.04
N ILE A 71 -7.40 -3.42 8.98
CA ILE A 71 -6.55 -3.91 10.06
C ILE A 71 -7.31 -4.85 10.99
N ASN A 72 -8.57 -4.54 11.32
CA ASN A 72 -9.40 -5.43 12.12
C ASN A 72 -9.63 -6.77 11.41
N GLU A 73 -9.89 -6.75 10.10
CA GLU A 73 -10.01 -7.96 9.30
C GLU A 73 -8.70 -8.77 9.30
N LEU A 74 -7.56 -8.11 9.18
CA LEU A 74 -6.24 -8.75 9.22
C LEU A 74 -5.90 -9.30 10.61
N GLU A 75 -6.34 -8.64 11.66
CA GLU A 75 -6.17 -9.14 13.03
C GLU A 75 -6.97 -10.43 13.24
N GLU A 76 -8.19 -10.49 12.74
CA GLU A 76 -8.99 -11.71 12.77
C GLU A 76 -8.32 -12.88 12.03
N LYS A 77 -7.54 -12.57 10.99
CA LYS A 77 -6.79 -13.56 10.21
C LYS A 77 -5.41 -13.87 10.80
N ALA A 78 -5.09 -13.30 11.95
CA ALA A 78 -3.84 -13.49 12.68
C ALA A 78 -2.58 -13.06 11.93
N VAL A 79 -2.70 -12.19 10.94
CA VAL A 79 -1.53 -11.66 10.18
C VAL A 79 -1.05 -10.32 10.70
N VAL A 80 -1.87 -9.62 11.49
CA VAL A 80 -1.55 -8.35 12.13
C VAL A 80 -1.94 -8.42 13.60
N GLU A 81 -1.19 -7.72 14.43
CA GLU A 81 -1.46 -7.59 15.86
C GLU A 81 -1.52 -6.10 16.22
N LYS A 82 -2.55 -5.71 16.95
CA LYS A 82 -2.66 -4.37 17.54
C LYS A 82 -2.09 -4.39 18.95
N TYR A 83 -1.43 -3.30 19.35
CA TYR A 83 -0.89 -3.17 20.70
C TYR A 83 -0.83 -1.70 21.11
N THR A 84 -0.61 -1.48 22.42
CA THR A 84 -0.37 -0.15 22.97
C THR A 84 0.89 -0.22 23.83
N ILE A 85 1.64 0.88 23.90
CA ILE A 85 2.90 0.93 24.67
C ILE A 85 2.79 1.77 25.95
N SER A 86 1.64 2.39 26.19
CA SER A 86 1.41 3.22 27.35
C SER A 86 -0.05 3.10 27.81
N ASP A 87 -0.38 3.77 28.92
CA ASP A 87 -1.75 3.84 29.40
C ASP A 87 -2.67 4.63 28.48
N ASP A 88 -2.11 5.33 27.48
CA ASP A 88 -2.91 6.05 26.49
C ASP A 88 -3.44 5.08 25.43
N LYS A 89 -4.65 4.57 25.65
CA LYS A 89 -5.32 3.64 24.77
C LYS A 89 -5.84 4.29 23.49
N ARG A 90 -5.69 5.61 23.31
CA ARG A 90 -6.10 6.30 22.09
C ARG A 90 -5.12 6.08 20.95
N VAL A 91 -3.87 5.77 21.27
CA VAL A 91 -2.83 5.50 20.27
C VAL A 91 -2.70 3.99 20.09
N ILE A 92 -3.19 3.51 18.96
CA ILE A 92 -3.14 2.10 18.60
C ILE A 92 -2.00 1.87 17.63
N LEU A 93 -1.14 0.95 17.97
CA LEU A 93 0.00 0.54 17.17
C LEU A 93 -0.28 -0.81 16.53
N VAL A 94 0.37 -1.05 15.40
CA VAL A 94 0.18 -2.29 14.63
C VAL A 94 1.53 -2.88 14.25
N LYS A 95 1.57 -4.20 14.16
CA LYS A 95 2.75 -4.93 13.68
C LYS A 95 2.31 -6.20 12.96
N LEU A 96 3.16 -6.68 12.06
CA LEU A 96 2.94 -7.97 11.43
C LEU A 96 3.27 -9.09 12.43
N THR A 97 2.46 -10.14 12.40
CA THR A 97 2.79 -11.38 13.08
C THR A 97 3.78 -12.19 12.25
N GLU A 98 4.26 -13.32 12.78
CA GLU A 98 5.10 -14.24 12.01
C GLU A 98 4.39 -14.68 10.73
N LEU A 99 3.08 -14.98 10.80
CA LEU A 99 2.28 -15.33 9.63
C LEU A 99 2.19 -14.13 8.67
N GLY A 100 2.01 -12.92 9.19
CA GLY A 100 2.00 -11.69 8.38
C GLY A 100 3.31 -11.48 7.63
N MET A 101 4.45 -11.77 8.26
CA MET A 101 5.75 -11.71 7.61
C MET A 101 5.88 -12.72 6.48
N LYS A 102 5.36 -13.94 6.66
CA LYS A 102 5.33 -14.96 5.59
C LYS A 102 4.47 -14.52 4.42
N TYR A 103 3.31 -13.92 4.69
CA TYR A 103 2.44 -13.40 3.64
C TYR A 103 3.10 -12.25 2.90
N HIS A 104 3.79 -11.35 3.61
CA HIS A 104 4.56 -10.30 2.97
C HIS A 104 5.62 -10.87 2.02
N GLN A 105 6.38 -11.86 2.47
CA GLN A 105 7.40 -12.50 1.64
C GLN A 105 6.79 -13.07 0.36
N TYR A 106 5.71 -13.82 0.47
CA TYR A 106 5.09 -14.51 -0.66
C TYR A 106 4.34 -13.57 -1.61
N TYR A 107 3.45 -12.74 -1.06
CA TYR A 107 2.54 -11.92 -1.88
C TYR A 107 3.11 -10.56 -2.25
N VAL A 108 4.17 -10.11 -1.62
CA VAL A 108 4.81 -8.84 -1.94
C VAL A 108 6.19 -9.08 -2.54
N THR A 109 7.14 -9.58 -1.76
CA THR A 109 8.52 -9.68 -2.21
C THR A 109 8.67 -10.63 -3.40
N ASP A 110 8.18 -11.85 -3.29
CA ASP A 110 8.30 -12.84 -4.36
C ASP A 110 7.45 -12.44 -5.58
N TYR A 111 6.25 -11.94 -5.35
CA TYR A 111 5.35 -11.49 -6.41
C TYR A 111 5.93 -10.30 -7.19
N HIS A 112 6.44 -9.28 -6.48
CA HIS A 112 7.05 -8.13 -7.14
C HIS A 112 8.34 -8.50 -7.87
N THR A 113 9.13 -9.41 -7.32
CA THR A 113 10.34 -9.90 -7.99
C THR A 113 9.98 -10.56 -9.33
N LEU A 114 8.97 -11.42 -9.32
CA LEU A 114 8.48 -12.07 -10.54
C LEU A 114 8.05 -11.06 -11.61
N TRP A 115 7.28 -10.05 -11.22
CA TRP A 115 6.79 -9.05 -12.17
C TRP A 115 7.89 -8.10 -12.63
N ALA A 116 8.81 -7.72 -11.75
CA ALA A 116 9.97 -6.91 -12.15
C ALA A 116 10.79 -7.62 -13.23
N ASP A 117 10.98 -8.92 -13.09
CA ASP A 117 11.68 -9.72 -14.10
C ASP A 117 10.93 -9.77 -15.44
N LYS A 118 9.59 -9.84 -15.40
CA LYS A 118 8.76 -9.87 -16.60
C LYS A 118 8.70 -8.53 -17.33
N LEU A 119 8.98 -7.44 -16.64
CA LEU A 119 9.01 -6.10 -17.20
C LEU A 119 10.41 -5.71 -17.71
N GLU A 120 11.19 -6.69 -18.08
CA GLU A 120 12.47 -6.49 -18.75
C GLU A 120 12.30 -5.56 -19.94
N GLY A 121 13.19 -4.57 -20.09
CA GLY A 121 13.09 -3.56 -21.13
C GLY A 121 12.54 -2.22 -20.66
N ILE A 122 11.93 -2.16 -19.48
CA ILE A 122 11.61 -0.89 -18.81
C ILE A 122 12.75 -0.58 -17.86
N SER A 123 13.42 0.56 -18.07
CA SER A 123 14.54 0.96 -17.21
C SER A 123 14.06 1.53 -15.87
N ASP A 124 14.92 1.44 -14.86
CA ASP A 124 14.66 2.10 -13.58
C ASP A 124 14.47 3.61 -13.76
N GLU A 125 15.23 4.23 -14.70
CA GLU A 125 15.09 5.64 -15.00
C GLU A 125 13.69 5.98 -15.50
N ASP A 126 13.13 5.17 -16.40
CA ASP A 126 11.76 5.38 -16.91
C ASP A 126 10.72 5.16 -15.81
N ALA A 127 10.90 4.16 -14.96
CA ALA A 127 10.04 3.93 -13.82
C ALA A 127 10.07 5.12 -12.85
N ASP A 128 11.24 5.68 -12.58
CA ASP A 128 11.41 6.87 -11.73
C ASP A 128 10.66 8.08 -12.28
N LYS A 129 10.68 8.27 -13.60
CA LYS A 129 9.92 9.35 -14.26
C LYS A 129 8.42 9.19 -14.01
N VAL A 130 7.90 7.99 -14.14
CA VAL A 130 6.47 7.72 -13.89
C VAL A 130 6.11 8.00 -12.44
N VAL A 131 6.92 7.54 -11.49
CA VAL A 131 6.72 7.80 -10.06
C VAL A 131 6.73 9.30 -9.78
N TYR A 132 7.70 10.02 -10.33
CA TYR A 132 7.81 11.48 -10.19
C TYR A 132 6.56 12.18 -10.72
N ILE A 133 6.09 11.82 -11.91
CA ILE A 133 4.93 12.45 -12.55
C ILE A 133 3.66 12.21 -11.73
N ILE A 134 3.44 10.99 -11.28
CA ILE A 134 2.27 10.66 -10.45
C ILE A 134 2.27 11.47 -9.15
N ASN A 135 3.41 11.55 -8.48
CA ASN A 135 3.54 12.33 -7.25
C ASN A 135 3.29 13.82 -7.52
N ARG A 136 3.80 14.36 -8.62
CA ARG A 136 3.55 15.75 -9.01
C ARG A 136 2.06 16.02 -9.26
N ILE A 137 1.36 15.11 -9.89
CA ILE A 137 -0.09 15.25 -10.10
C ILE A 137 -0.79 15.27 -8.75
N MET A 138 -0.47 14.32 -7.86
CA MET A 138 -1.09 14.23 -6.53
C MET A 138 -0.86 15.51 -5.70
N ASP A 139 0.35 16.03 -5.71
CA ASP A 139 0.70 17.24 -4.95
C ASP A 139 0.03 18.50 -5.49
N THR A 140 -0.25 18.52 -6.80
CA THR A 140 -0.81 19.69 -7.49
C THR A 140 -2.34 19.70 -7.43
N MET A 141 -2.98 18.55 -7.32
CA MET A 141 -4.44 18.44 -7.32
C MET A 141 -5.05 19.16 -6.13
N PRO A 142 -6.19 19.85 -6.35
CA PRO A 142 -6.86 20.52 -5.25
C PRO A 142 -7.28 19.53 -4.19
N LYS A 143 -6.96 19.86 -2.95
CA LYS A 143 -7.38 19.03 -1.82
C LYS A 143 -8.90 19.16 -1.68
N MET A 144 -9.58 18.04 -1.59
CA MET A 144 -11.00 17.99 -1.28
C MET A 144 -11.23 18.60 0.11
N ARG A 145 -12.13 19.54 0.18
CA ARG A 145 -12.51 20.20 1.43
C ARG A 145 -13.50 19.35 2.21
#